data_d98e375377458aea88109c95768a8b3e
#
_entry.id   d98e375377458aea88109c95768a8b3e
#
_cell.length_a   1.000
_cell.length_b   1.000
_cell.length_c   1.000
_cell.angle_alpha   90.00
_cell.angle_beta   90.00
_cell.angle_gamma   90.00
#
_symmetry.space_group_name_H-M   'P 1'
#
loop_
_entity.id
_entity.type
_entity.pdbx_description
1 polymer ?
#
loop_
_entity_poly.entity_id
_entity_poly.type
_entity_poly.pdbx_seq_one_letter_code
_entity_poly.pdbx_strand_id
1 'polypeptide(L)'
;IPHVTQFDDADISDMERFRKELKSEAADRGVRLTPLPFILKACAVALREHPKLKSSLADGGETLVMKHYCHIGMAVDTPAGLVVPVLRDVDKKSIWELAAETSAVSERAREKQLRPDDMQGGVFTVSSLGAIGGQGFTPIVNAPEVAILGVGRAAVQPVWDGEVFRPQTL
;
A
#
# COMPACT_ATOMS: atom_id res chain seq x y z
N ILE A 1 16.92 -8.96 -9.18
CA ILE A 1 16.93 -8.69 -7.73
C ILE A 1 16.65 -10.01 -7.02
N PRO A 2 17.54 -10.51 -6.13
CA PRO A 2 17.23 -11.66 -5.28
C PRO A 2 16.22 -11.24 -4.21
N HIS A 3 15.10 -11.96 -4.11
CA HIS A 3 14.01 -11.65 -3.20
C HIS A 3 14.10 -12.47 -1.92
N VAL A 4 13.83 -11.83 -0.80
CA VAL A 4 13.49 -12.48 0.47
C VAL A 4 12.08 -12.02 0.84
N THR A 5 11.22 -12.96 1.22
CA THR A 5 9.84 -12.66 1.62
C THR A 5 9.66 -13.00 3.09
N GLN A 6 9.10 -12.06 3.83
CA GLN A 6 8.59 -12.25 5.19
C GLN A 6 7.07 -12.20 5.15
N PHE A 7 6.43 -13.09 5.91
CA PHE A 7 4.98 -13.10 6.10
C PHE A 7 4.69 -12.80 7.56
N ASP A 8 3.71 -11.94 7.79
CA ASP A 8 3.24 -11.62 9.14
C ASP A 8 1.78 -11.20 9.07
N ASP A 9 1.07 -11.33 10.20
CA ASP A 9 -0.30 -10.89 10.35
C ASP A 9 -0.36 -9.64 11.25
N ALA A 10 -1.20 -8.68 10.88
CA ALA A 10 -1.41 -7.48 11.65
C ALA A 10 -2.88 -7.38 12.10
N ASP A 11 -3.10 -7.15 13.39
CA ASP A 11 -4.45 -6.86 13.89
C ASP A 11 -4.90 -5.47 13.43
N ILE A 12 -5.87 -5.44 12.53
CA ILE A 12 -6.49 -4.24 11.99
C ILE A 12 -7.91 -4.01 12.52
N SER A 13 -8.31 -4.69 13.61
CA SER A 13 -9.66 -4.62 14.16
C SER A 13 -10.07 -3.18 14.48
N ASP A 14 -9.20 -2.41 15.14
CA ASP A 14 -9.47 -1.02 15.51
C ASP A 14 -9.49 -0.11 14.29
N MET A 15 -8.59 -0.31 13.34
CA MET A 15 -8.59 0.43 12.08
C MET A 15 -9.89 0.19 11.29
N GLU A 16 -10.35 -1.05 11.19
CA GLU A 16 -11.59 -1.40 10.50
C GLU A 16 -12.83 -0.85 11.22
N ARG A 17 -12.84 -0.84 12.56
CA ARG A 17 -13.90 -0.20 13.33
C ARG A 17 -13.94 1.29 13.03
N PHE A 18 -12.82 1.98 13.14
CA PHE A 18 -12.69 3.41 12.84
C PHE A 18 -13.09 3.75 11.40
N ARG A 19 -12.63 2.95 10.43
CA ARG A 19 -13.02 3.12 9.02
C ARG A 19 -14.54 3.01 8.82
N LYS A 20 -15.20 2.09 9.54
CA LYS A 20 -16.67 1.92 9.49
C LYS A 20 -17.41 3.10 10.12
N GLU A 21 -16.91 3.66 11.22
CA GLU A 21 -17.44 4.86 11.85
C GLU A 21 -17.39 6.08 10.90
N LEU A 22 -16.34 6.19 10.13
CA LEU A 22 -16.16 7.27 9.15
C LEU A 22 -16.99 7.10 7.84
N LYS A 23 -17.79 6.05 7.73
CA LYS A 23 -18.53 5.74 6.48
C LYS A 23 -19.48 6.86 6.05
N SER A 24 -20.20 7.48 7.01
CA SER A 24 -21.10 8.60 6.71
C SER A 24 -20.33 9.81 6.21
N GLU A 25 -19.27 10.19 6.92
CA GLU A 25 -18.42 11.32 6.51
C GLU A 25 -17.77 11.09 5.14
N ALA A 26 -17.35 9.86 4.85
CA ALA A 26 -16.81 9.50 3.54
C ALA A 26 -17.85 9.70 2.42
N ALA A 27 -19.11 9.33 2.67
CA ALA A 27 -20.20 9.55 1.72
C ALA A 27 -20.48 11.05 1.50
N ASP A 28 -20.50 11.84 2.58
CA ASP A 28 -20.69 13.29 2.50
C ASP A 28 -19.56 13.99 1.72
N ARG A 29 -18.34 13.45 1.80
CA ARG A 29 -17.16 13.91 1.03
C ARG A 29 -17.12 13.36 -0.41
N GLY A 30 -18.02 12.45 -0.77
CA GLY A 30 -18.03 11.80 -2.07
C GLY A 30 -16.81 10.90 -2.33
N VAL A 31 -16.19 10.35 -1.29
CA VAL A 31 -15.01 9.47 -1.40
C VAL A 31 -15.29 8.07 -0.90
N ARG A 32 -14.65 7.08 -1.52
CA ARG A 32 -14.70 5.69 -1.06
C ARG A 32 -13.53 5.41 -0.11
N LEU A 33 -13.80 5.30 1.18
CA LEU A 33 -12.80 5.02 2.19
C LEU A 33 -12.57 3.50 2.32
N THR A 34 -11.55 2.99 1.62
CA THR A 34 -11.05 1.61 1.70
C THR A 34 -9.94 1.47 2.76
N PRO A 35 -9.48 0.26 3.11
CA PRO A 35 -8.31 0.09 3.98
C PRO A 35 -7.01 0.68 3.40
N LEU A 36 -6.89 0.75 2.08
CA LEU A 36 -5.64 1.14 1.40
C LEU A 36 -5.09 2.52 1.81
N PRO A 37 -5.88 3.62 1.94
CA PRO A 37 -5.38 4.89 2.45
C PRO A 37 -4.72 4.81 3.83
N PHE A 38 -5.25 3.97 4.73
CA PHE A 38 -4.66 3.74 6.05
C PHE A 38 -3.33 2.99 5.95
N ILE A 39 -3.28 1.95 5.11
CA ILE A 39 -2.07 1.18 4.85
C ILE A 39 -0.98 2.09 4.24
N LEU A 40 -1.32 2.94 3.29
CA LEU A 40 -0.39 3.91 2.69
C LEU A 40 0.18 4.87 3.75
N LYS A 41 -0.65 5.36 4.68
CA LYS A 41 -0.16 6.19 5.80
C LYS A 41 0.73 5.42 6.75
N ALA A 42 0.39 4.19 7.09
CA ALA A 42 1.24 3.32 7.91
C ALA A 42 2.59 3.07 7.24
N CYS A 43 2.60 2.78 5.92
CA CYS A 43 3.84 2.67 5.14
C CYS A 43 4.66 3.96 5.18
N ALA A 44 4.04 5.14 5.05
CA ALA A 44 4.76 6.41 5.10
C ALA A 44 5.44 6.64 6.46
N VAL A 45 4.78 6.24 7.56
CA VAL A 45 5.37 6.28 8.92
C VAL A 45 6.54 5.31 9.03
N ALA A 46 6.34 4.05 8.63
CA ALA A 46 7.39 3.02 8.67
C ALA A 46 8.62 3.40 7.82
N LEU A 47 8.40 3.95 6.63
CA LEU A 47 9.47 4.40 5.74
C LEU A 47 10.25 5.61 6.28
N ARG A 48 9.66 6.41 7.16
CA ARG A 48 10.36 7.48 7.88
C ARG A 48 11.30 6.92 8.94
N GLU A 49 10.86 5.89 9.66
CA GLU A 49 11.63 5.23 10.71
C GLU A 49 12.68 4.26 10.13
N HIS A 50 12.40 3.69 8.95
CA HIS A 50 13.29 2.77 8.26
C HIS A 50 13.73 3.31 6.89
N PRO A 51 14.51 4.40 6.83
CA PRO A 51 14.79 5.12 5.58
C PRO A 51 15.54 4.31 4.52
N LYS A 52 16.22 3.23 4.89
CA LYS A 52 16.87 2.32 3.93
C LYS A 52 15.87 1.66 2.99
N LEU A 53 14.61 1.50 3.41
CA LEU A 53 13.54 0.97 2.55
C LEU A 53 13.08 1.98 1.47
N LYS A 54 13.52 3.25 1.57
CA LYS A 54 13.34 4.29 0.54
C LYS A 54 14.61 4.54 -0.25
N SER A 55 15.45 3.57 -0.41
CA SER A 55 16.71 3.71 -1.15
C SER A 55 16.67 3.00 -2.49
N SER A 56 17.67 3.25 -3.30
CA SER A 56 17.95 2.48 -4.50
C SER A 56 19.46 2.32 -4.67
N LEU A 57 19.86 1.22 -5.30
CA LEU A 57 21.26 1.01 -5.67
C LEU A 57 21.57 1.71 -6.99
N ALA A 58 22.72 2.36 -7.06
CA ALA A 58 23.29 2.96 -8.24
C ALA A 58 24.72 2.44 -8.46
N ASP A 59 25.33 2.81 -9.58
CA ASP A 59 26.73 2.51 -9.91
C ASP A 59 27.07 1.02 -9.78
N GLY A 60 26.20 0.16 -10.33
CA GLY A 60 26.42 -1.29 -10.27
C GLY A 60 26.25 -1.90 -8.87
N GLY A 61 25.71 -1.15 -7.92
CA GLY A 61 25.51 -1.58 -6.52
C GLY A 61 26.53 -1.00 -5.53
N GLU A 62 27.43 -0.13 -5.99
CA GLU A 62 28.45 0.50 -5.14
C GLU A 62 27.92 1.68 -4.35
N THR A 63 26.83 2.32 -4.83
CA THR A 63 26.24 3.51 -4.20
C THR A 63 24.80 3.23 -3.75
N LEU A 64 24.49 3.58 -2.49
CA LEU A 64 23.13 3.57 -1.95
C LEU A 64 22.56 5.00 -1.99
N VAL A 65 21.60 5.24 -2.85
CA VAL A 65 20.91 6.52 -2.99
C VAL A 65 19.72 6.58 -2.04
N MET A 66 19.80 7.41 -1.01
CA MET A 66 18.72 7.64 -0.05
C MET A 66 17.72 8.67 -0.58
N LYS A 67 16.44 8.35 -0.54
CA LYS A 67 15.36 9.27 -0.99
C LYS A 67 14.77 10.01 0.21
N HIS A 68 14.63 11.33 0.11
CA HIS A 68 14.06 12.16 1.18
C HIS A 68 12.55 12.42 1.01
N TYR A 69 11.97 11.99 -0.09
CA TYR A 69 10.52 12.06 -0.36
C TYR A 69 9.83 10.71 -0.11
N CYS A 70 8.51 10.72 -0.02
CA CYS A 70 7.70 9.53 0.22
C CYS A 70 6.65 9.38 -0.90
N HIS A 71 7.09 8.85 -2.05
CA HIS A 71 6.22 8.52 -3.17
C HIS A 71 6.01 7.02 -3.20
N ILE A 72 4.76 6.56 -3.12
CA ILE A 72 4.43 5.14 -3.01
C ILE A 72 3.70 4.68 -4.26
N GLY A 73 4.24 3.65 -4.91
CA GLY A 73 3.57 2.95 -5.99
C GLY A 73 2.38 2.14 -5.48
N MET A 74 1.31 2.15 -6.24
CA MET A 74 0.11 1.36 -5.96
C MET A 74 -0.14 0.43 -7.14
N ALA A 75 -0.02 -0.89 -6.92
CA ALA A 75 -0.31 -1.86 -7.97
C ALA A 75 -1.81 -1.88 -8.31
N VAL A 76 -2.13 -1.69 -9.57
CA VAL A 76 -3.50 -1.69 -10.11
C VAL A 76 -3.60 -2.72 -11.23
N ASP A 77 -4.51 -3.67 -11.07
CA ASP A 77 -4.88 -4.60 -12.13
C ASP A 77 -5.78 -3.92 -13.15
N THR A 78 -5.45 -4.09 -14.42
CA THR A 78 -6.19 -3.54 -15.56
C THR A 78 -6.39 -4.59 -16.64
N PRO A 79 -7.34 -4.40 -17.57
CA PRO A 79 -7.52 -5.31 -18.70
C PRO A 79 -6.27 -5.47 -19.59
N ALA A 80 -5.34 -4.51 -19.52
CA ALA A 80 -4.08 -4.53 -20.27
C ALA A 80 -2.90 -5.10 -19.47
N GLY A 81 -3.14 -5.55 -18.22
CA GLY A 81 -2.13 -6.05 -17.30
C GLY A 81 -1.94 -5.15 -16.09
N LEU A 82 -0.98 -5.53 -15.25
CA LEU A 82 -0.66 -4.82 -14.02
C LEU A 82 0.12 -3.54 -14.32
N VAL A 83 -0.30 -2.42 -13.73
CA VAL A 83 0.42 -1.14 -13.76
C VAL A 83 0.65 -0.63 -12.34
N VAL A 84 1.68 0.19 -12.15
CA VAL A 84 2.05 0.71 -10.83
C VAL A 84 2.13 2.24 -10.87
N PRO A 85 0.99 2.94 -10.86
CA PRO A 85 0.99 4.39 -10.69
C PRO A 85 1.54 4.80 -9.34
N VAL A 86 2.16 5.98 -9.27
CA VAL A 86 2.85 6.49 -8.10
C VAL A 86 2.06 7.63 -7.46
N LEU A 87 1.68 7.42 -6.20
CA LEU A 87 1.09 8.45 -5.34
C LEU A 87 2.22 9.28 -4.73
N ARG A 88 2.24 10.58 -5.02
CA ARG A 88 3.33 11.46 -4.58
C ARG A 88 3.07 12.02 -3.19
N ASP A 89 4.13 12.26 -2.42
CA ASP A 89 4.10 12.90 -1.09
C ASP A 89 3.05 12.30 -0.14
N VAL A 90 2.99 10.97 -0.05
CA VAL A 90 1.99 10.23 0.76
C VAL A 90 2.06 10.64 2.25
N ASP A 91 3.25 10.95 2.74
CA ASP A 91 3.50 11.43 4.10
C ASP A 91 2.77 12.76 4.42
N LYS A 92 2.62 13.64 3.41
CA LYS A 92 2.01 14.96 3.56
C LYS A 92 0.49 14.97 3.40
N LYS A 93 -0.08 13.92 2.84
CA LYS A 93 -1.52 13.82 2.53
C LYS A 93 -2.32 13.25 3.68
N SER A 94 -3.53 13.73 3.87
CA SER A 94 -4.52 13.15 4.78
C SER A 94 -5.08 11.83 4.22
N ILE A 95 -5.74 11.05 5.08
CA ILE A 95 -6.45 9.83 4.66
C ILE A 95 -7.53 10.15 3.61
N TRP A 96 -8.20 11.31 3.71
CA TRP A 96 -9.23 11.74 2.77
C TRP A 96 -8.66 12.05 1.38
N GLU A 97 -7.53 12.77 1.33
CA GLU A 97 -6.84 13.05 0.07
C GLU A 97 -6.32 11.75 -0.57
N LEU A 98 -5.78 10.83 0.23
CA LEU A 98 -5.34 9.52 -0.27
C LEU A 98 -6.52 8.68 -0.76
N ALA A 99 -7.69 8.72 -0.08
CA ALA A 99 -8.88 8.01 -0.52
C ALA A 99 -9.39 8.51 -1.87
N ALA A 100 -9.42 9.82 -2.06
CA ALA A 100 -9.80 10.42 -3.34
C ALA A 100 -8.78 10.10 -4.45
N GLU A 101 -7.49 10.28 -4.17
CA GLU A 101 -6.42 10.05 -5.14
C GLU A 101 -6.31 8.58 -5.56
N THR A 102 -6.37 7.64 -4.63
CA THR A 102 -6.31 6.20 -4.95
C THR A 102 -7.46 5.77 -5.85
N SER A 103 -8.67 6.31 -5.63
CA SER A 103 -9.83 6.05 -6.48
C SER A 103 -9.63 6.61 -7.89
N ALA A 104 -9.26 7.90 -7.99
CA ALA A 104 -9.06 8.58 -9.27
C ALA A 104 -7.92 7.95 -10.09
N VAL A 105 -6.81 7.61 -9.45
CA VAL A 105 -5.67 6.97 -10.11
C VAL A 105 -6.02 5.56 -10.58
N SER A 106 -6.79 4.80 -9.79
CA SER A 106 -7.25 3.45 -10.19
C SER A 106 -8.19 3.50 -11.39
N GLU A 107 -9.06 4.51 -11.47
CA GLU A 107 -9.97 4.71 -12.61
C GLU A 107 -9.17 5.06 -13.87
N ARG A 108 -8.29 6.06 -13.80
CA ARG A 108 -7.40 6.42 -14.93
C ARG A 108 -6.55 5.25 -15.41
N ALA A 109 -6.09 4.39 -14.48
CA ALA A 109 -5.33 3.19 -14.84
C ALA A 109 -6.16 2.23 -15.70
N ARG A 110 -7.42 1.94 -15.29
CA ARG A 110 -8.32 1.06 -16.03
C ARG A 110 -8.73 1.62 -17.38
N GLU A 111 -8.86 2.95 -17.48
CA GLU A 111 -9.20 3.67 -18.71
C GLU A 111 -8.00 3.94 -19.62
N LYS A 112 -6.80 3.44 -19.25
CA LYS A 112 -5.54 3.66 -19.99
C LYS A 112 -5.15 5.13 -20.14
N GLN A 113 -5.49 5.95 -19.15
CA GLN A 113 -5.24 7.40 -19.14
C GLN A 113 -4.00 7.77 -18.31
N LEU A 114 -3.23 6.80 -17.83
CA LEU A 114 -1.97 7.05 -17.15
C LEU A 114 -0.90 7.48 -18.17
N ARG A 115 -0.15 8.50 -17.79
CA ARG A 115 1.03 8.94 -18.53
C ARG A 115 2.28 8.22 -18.00
N PRO A 116 3.37 8.11 -18.77
CA PRO A 116 4.63 7.53 -18.31
C PRO A 116 5.12 8.14 -16.99
N ASP A 117 4.97 9.46 -16.80
CA ASP A 117 5.38 10.17 -15.59
C ASP A 117 4.56 9.79 -14.35
N ASP A 118 3.32 9.32 -14.54
CA ASP A 118 2.48 8.84 -13.43
C ASP A 118 3.01 7.53 -12.82
N MET A 119 3.91 6.83 -13.50
CA MET A 119 4.49 5.52 -13.09
C MET A 119 5.96 5.63 -12.65
N GLN A 120 6.50 6.84 -12.48
CA GLN A 120 7.90 7.06 -12.15
C GLN A 120 8.10 7.75 -10.81
N GLY A 121 9.27 7.52 -10.22
CA GLY A 121 9.68 8.20 -8.98
C GLY A 121 9.17 7.55 -7.69
N GLY A 122 8.58 6.35 -7.76
CA GLY A 122 8.26 5.56 -6.57
C GLY A 122 9.51 5.19 -5.77
N VAL A 123 9.35 5.06 -4.46
CA VAL A 123 10.40 4.62 -3.53
C VAL A 123 10.04 3.32 -2.84
N PHE A 124 8.79 2.94 -2.91
CA PHE A 124 8.21 1.75 -2.30
C PHE A 124 6.88 1.45 -2.99
N THR A 125 6.49 0.20 -3.11
CA THR A 125 5.22 -0.18 -3.74
C THR A 125 4.33 -0.93 -2.75
N VAL A 126 3.02 -0.70 -2.82
CA VAL A 126 1.98 -1.50 -2.16
C VAL A 126 1.18 -2.26 -3.21
N SER A 127 1.13 -3.57 -3.08
CA SER A 127 0.30 -4.45 -3.90
C SER A 127 -0.77 -5.10 -3.03
N SER A 128 -2.05 -4.86 -3.33
CA SER A 128 -3.17 -5.38 -2.54
C SER A 128 -4.02 -6.34 -3.38
N LEU A 129 -4.13 -7.57 -2.91
CA LEU A 129 -5.00 -8.62 -3.46
C LEU A 129 -6.28 -8.81 -2.63
N GLY A 130 -6.59 -7.90 -1.71
CA GLY A 130 -7.72 -8.04 -0.79
C GLY A 130 -9.07 -8.36 -1.45
N ALA A 131 -9.32 -7.83 -2.65
CA ALA A 131 -10.55 -8.11 -3.41
C ALA A 131 -10.54 -9.48 -4.10
N ILE A 132 -9.37 -10.02 -4.43
CA ILE A 132 -9.21 -11.28 -5.15
C ILE A 132 -9.20 -12.46 -4.16
N GLY A 133 -8.73 -12.24 -2.92
CA GLY A 133 -8.62 -13.26 -1.89
C GLY A 133 -7.22 -13.87 -1.81
N GLY A 134 -7.09 -14.96 -1.02
CA GLY A 134 -5.83 -15.61 -0.73
C GLY A 134 -5.28 -15.23 0.64
N GLN A 135 -4.46 -16.12 1.22
CA GLN A 135 -3.84 -15.95 2.54
C GLN A 135 -2.50 -15.20 2.46
N GLY A 136 -1.94 -15.08 1.27
CA GLY A 136 -0.68 -14.41 1.05
C GLY A 136 -0.17 -14.62 -0.37
N PHE A 137 0.81 -13.85 -0.76
CA PHE A 137 1.48 -13.94 -2.06
C PHE A 137 2.88 -13.30 -1.95
N THR A 138 3.73 -13.58 -2.91
CA THR A 138 5.08 -13.01 -3.00
C THR A 138 5.13 -12.01 -4.13
N PRO A 139 4.95 -10.70 -3.87
CA PRO A 139 5.05 -9.70 -4.92
C PRO A 139 6.49 -9.55 -5.41
N ILE A 140 6.64 -9.20 -6.68
CA ILE A 140 7.95 -8.91 -7.27
C ILE A 140 8.28 -7.45 -7.01
N VAL A 141 9.47 -7.19 -6.46
CA VAL A 141 9.94 -5.82 -6.21
C VAL A 141 10.05 -5.04 -7.52
N ASN A 142 9.46 -3.86 -7.55
CA ASN A 142 9.44 -2.97 -8.71
C ASN A 142 10.75 -2.16 -8.76
N ALA A 143 11.73 -2.62 -9.56
CA ALA A 143 13.02 -1.92 -9.67
C ALA A 143 12.82 -0.45 -10.13
N PRO A 144 13.57 0.53 -9.61
CA PRO A 144 14.76 0.43 -8.75
C PRO A 144 14.47 0.43 -7.23
N GLU A 145 13.24 0.18 -6.83
CA GLU A 145 12.87 0.04 -5.42
C GLU A 145 13.55 -1.19 -4.79
N VAL A 146 13.66 -1.20 -3.47
CA VAL A 146 14.31 -2.29 -2.72
C VAL A 146 13.32 -3.14 -1.92
N ALA A 147 12.06 -2.72 -1.84
CA ALA A 147 11.03 -3.44 -1.11
C ALA A 147 9.63 -3.16 -1.68
N ILE A 148 8.72 -4.08 -1.43
CA ILE A 148 7.29 -4.01 -1.77
C ILE A 148 6.48 -4.65 -0.64
N LEU A 149 5.34 -4.06 -0.30
CA LEU A 149 4.37 -4.65 0.62
C LEU A 149 3.26 -5.37 -0.15
N GLY A 150 3.11 -6.66 0.09
CA GLY A 150 1.94 -7.43 -0.34
C GLY A 150 0.88 -7.43 0.74
N VAL A 151 -0.35 -7.04 0.42
CA VAL A 151 -1.48 -7.04 1.33
C VAL A 151 -2.49 -8.09 0.90
N GLY A 152 -2.69 -9.09 1.75
CA GLY A 152 -3.65 -10.15 1.56
C GLY A 152 -5.09 -9.72 1.87
N ARG A 153 -5.98 -10.70 1.95
CA ARG A 153 -7.38 -10.47 2.31
C ARG A 153 -7.54 -10.38 3.82
N ALA A 154 -8.13 -9.30 4.30
CA ALA A 154 -8.54 -9.21 5.69
C ALA A 154 -9.65 -10.22 6.02
N ALA A 155 -9.50 -10.94 7.11
CA ALA A 155 -10.49 -11.92 7.59
C ALA A 155 -10.53 -11.91 9.12
N VAL A 156 -11.71 -12.22 9.67
CA VAL A 156 -11.82 -12.44 11.12
C VAL A 156 -11.24 -13.82 11.44
N GLN A 157 -10.26 -13.86 12.33
CA GLN A 157 -9.59 -15.07 12.77
C GLN A 157 -9.62 -15.19 14.29
N PRO A 158 -9.67 -16.42 14.85
CA PRO A 158 -9.54 -16.65 16.27
C PRO A 158 -8.07 -16.53 16.68
N VAL A 159 -7.74 -15.52 17.48
CA VAL A 159 -6.40 -15.30 18.01
C VAL A 159 -6.39 -15.62 19.51
N TRP A 160 -5.41 -16.42 19.94
CA TRP A 160 -5.21 -16.75 21.33
C TRP A 160 -4.59 -15.58 22.09
N ASP A 161 -5.24 -15.11 23.16
CA ASP A 161 -4.77 -13.98 23.97
C ASP A 161 -3.99 -14.39 25.25
N GLY A 162 -3.81 -15.69 25.44
CA GLY A 162 -3.20 -16.28 26.63
C GLY A 162 -4.21 -17.03 27.51
N GLU A 163 -5.51 -16.77 27.38
CA GLU A 163 -6.58 -17.38 28.17
C GLU A 163 -7.73 -17.93 27.30
N VAL A 164 -8.14 -17.18 26.29
CA VAL A 164 -9.26 -17.54 25.40
C VAL A 164 -8.95 -17.12 23.95
N PHE A 165 -9.66 -17.74 23.01
CA PHE A 165 -9.64 -17.28 21.62
C PHE A 165 -10.55 -16.05 21.46
N ARG A 166 -9.98 -14.98 20.92
CA ARG A 166 -10.71 -13.74 20.58
C ARG A 166 -10.77 -13.55 19.09
N PRO A 167 -11.91 -13.11 18.54
CA PRO A 167 -11.99 -12.75 17.13
C PRO A 167 -11.20 -11.46 16.89
N GLN A 168 -10.24 -11.51 15.98
CA GLN A 168 -9.49 -10.33 15.48
C GLN A 168 -9.59 -10.27 13.97
N THR A 169 -9.59 -9.06 13.43
CA THR A 169 -9.48 -8.87 11.96
C THR A 169 -8.01 -8.72 11.59
N LEU A 170 -7.49 -9.74 10.93
CA LEU A 170 -6.11 -9.80 10.46
C LEU A 170 -6.05 -9.62 8.94
#